data_78dcf4b0c8cda24a4b294da685dffba0
#
_entry.id   78dcf4b0c8cda24a4b294da685dffba0
#
_cell.length_a   1.000
_cell.length_b   1.000
_cell.length_c   1.000
_cell.angle_alpha   90.00
_cell.angle_beta   90.00
_cell.angle_gamma   90.00
#
_symmetry.space_group_name_H-M   'P 1'
#
loop_
_entity.id
_entity.type
_entity.pdbx_description
1 polymer ?
#
loop_
_entity_poly.entity_id
_entity_poly.type
_entity_poly.pdbx_seq_one_letter_code
_entity_poly.pdbx_strand_id
1 'polypeptide(L)'
;MISVAALRMQQFGVQFYQASLTAKDIDKLVRFEVLSYGDQGQGPGVRGSARQSKVHWDLLERRIASSEKAYQRQIIRKKIDELVSYFEQCRMARDLPSIPGAVIISCDEPLKFEPMPSDPSLGILKVPEREGILRAIDGQHRLLALHADMSQFEGENFTVPAIIFDRLPEDHVVQMFVTI
;
A
#
# COMPACT_ATOMS: atom_id res chain seq x y z
N MET A 1 -0.97 -15.02 -12.66
CA MET A 1 -0.70 -13.60 -13.02
C MET A 1 -2.00 -12.85 -13.03
N ILE A 2 -2.06 -11.72 -12.37
CA ILE A 2 -3.17 -10.78 -12.51
C ILE A 2 -2.91 -9.83 -13.68
N SER A 3 -3.99 -9.34 -14.27
CA SER A 3 -3.97 -8.41 -15.41
C SER A 3 -4.61 -7.10 -14.98
N VAL A 4 -3.85 -6.02 -15.01
CA VAL A 4 -4.30 -4.71 -14.55
C VAL A 4 -4.20 -3.71 -15.69
N ALA A 5 -5.26 -2.94 -15.94
CA ALA A 5 -5.19 -1.82 -16.87
C ALA A 5 -4.19 -0.77 -16.34
N ALA A 6 -3.27 -0.35 -17.19
CA ALA A 6 -2.22 0.55 -16.77
C ALA A 6 -1.84 1.57 -17.86
N LEU A 7 -1.38 2.72 -17.41
CA LEU A 7 -0.71 3.73 -18.19
C LEU A 7 0.80 3.60 -17.99
N ARG A 8 1.56 3.34 -19.06
CA ARG A 8 3.00 3.35 -19.03
C ARG A 8 3.51 4.77 -19.06
N MET A 9 4.31 5.13 -18.08
CA MET A 9 4.90 6.45 -17.93
C MET A 9 6.42 6.38 -18.05
N GLN A 10 7.04 7.47 -18.46
CA GLN A 10 8.49 7.58 -18.59
C GLN A 10 8.95 8.96 -18.15
N GLN A 11 9.98 9.02 -17.30
CA GLN A 11 10.63 10.26 -16.88
C GLN A 11 12.16 10.06 -16.96
N PHE A 12 12.85 10.89 -17.76
CA PHE A 12 14.31 10.81 -17.95
C PHE A 12 14.88 9.40 -18.17
N GLY A 13 14.15 8.57 -18.92
CA GLY A 13 14.54 7.17 -19.20
C GLY A 13 14.06 6.14 -18.17
N VAL A 14 13.55 6.56 -17.02
CA VAL A 14 12.94 5.66 -16.02
C VAL A 14 11.50 5.37 -16.40
N GLN A 15 11.17 4.10 -16.55
CA GLN A 15 9.82 3.63 -16.87
C GLN A 15 9.12 3.14 -15.61
N PHE A 16 7.85 3.49 -15.47
CA PHE A 16 6.96 3.03 -14.42
C PHE A 16 5.51 3.02 -14.90
N TYR A 17 4.60 2.53 -14.09
CA TYR A 17 3.21 2.35 -14.49
C TYR A 17 2.26 3.00 -13.48
N GLN A 18 1.23 3.68 -14.00
CA GLN A 18 0.08 4.08 -13.20
C GLN A 18 -1.03 3.07 -13.42
N ALA A 19 -1.56 2.52 -12.35
CA ALA A 19 -2.59 1.49 -12.40
C ALA A 19 -3.61 1.67 -11.28
N SER A 20 -4.68 0.88 -11.35
CA SER A 20 -5.69 0.80 -10.30
C SER A 20 -5.77 -0.65 -9.80
N LEU A 21 -5.49 -0.85 -8.52
CA LEU A 21 -5.55 -2.17 -7.87
C LEU A 21 -6.81 -2.29 -7.04
N THR A 22 -7.45 -3.46 -7.07
CA THR A 22 -8.58 -3.72 -6.17
C THR A 22 -8.10 -3.92 -4.73
N ALA A 23 -8.99 -3.71 -3.76
CA ALA A 23 -8.69 -3.98 -2.35
C ALA A 23 -8.20 -5.43 -2.15
N LYS A 24 -8.77 -6.40 -2.86
CA LYS A 24 -8.35 -7.81 -2.83
C LYS A 24 -6.95 -8.05 -3.39
N ASP A 25 -6.59 -7.37 -4.48
CA ASP A 25 -5.25 -7.47 -5.06
C ASP A 25 -4.21 -6.91 -4.08
N ILE A 26 -4.53 -5.78 -3.45
CA ILE A 26 -3.66 -5.17 -2.43
C ILE A 26 -3.48 -6.11 -1.25
N ASP A 27 -4.57 -6.65 -0.71
CA ASP A 27 -4.54 -7.57 0.43
C ASP A 27 -3.66 -8.81 0.16
N LYS A 28 -3.76 -9.36 -1.04
CA LYS A 28 -3.02 -10.55 -1.46
C LYS A 28 -1.56 -10.29 -1.84
N LEU A 29 -1.32 -9.21 -2.60
CA LEU A 29 -0.04 -9.01 -3.30
C LEU A 29 0.92 -8.09 -2.58
N VAL A 30 0.42 -7.17 -1.73
CA VAL A 30 1.27 -6.16 -1.11
C VAL A 30 1.87 -6.67 0.20
N ARG A 31 3.18 -6.47 0.35
CA ARG A 31 3.88 -6.62 1.63
C ARG A 31 4.31 -5.25 2.15
N PHE A 32 4.43 -5.18 3.47
CA PHE A 32 4.81 -4.00 4.20
C PHE A 32 6.17 -4.21 4.85
N GLU A 33 7.10 -3.31 4.61
CA GLU A 33 8.40 -3.27 5.28
C GLU A 33 8.41 -2.07 6.22
N VAL A 34 8.32 -2.31 7.50
CA VAL A 34 8.27 -1.26 8.52
C VAL A 34 9.45 -1.39 9.46
N LEU A 35 10.12 -0.26 9.71
CA LEU A 35 11.09 -0.17 10.80
C LEU A 35 10.34 -0.26 12.13
N SER A 36 10.45 -1.39 12.79
CA SER A 36 10.17 -1.49 14.24
C SER A 36 11.33 -0.83 14.98
N TYR A 37 11.21 0.45 15.32
CA TYR A 37 12.03 0.97 16.41
C TYR A 37 11.51 0.33 17.70
N GLY A 38 12.39 -0.46 18.33
CA GLY A 38 12.08 -1.21 19.54
C GLY A 38 11.41 -0.32 20.58
N ASP A 39 10.34 -0.84 21.13
CA ASP A 39 9.62 -0.30 22.27
C ASP A 39 10.51 -0.35 23.52
N GLN A 40 11.38 0.65 23.66
CA GLN A 40 12.04 0.96 24.94
C GLN A 40 11.29 2.13 25.56
N GLY A 41 10.16 1.81 26.19
CA GLY A 41 9.40 2.83 26.90
C GLY A 41 8.20 2.25 27.60
N GLN A 42 8.43 1.47 28.66
CA GLN A 42 7.41 1.30 29.70
C GLN A 42 7.16 2.66 30.35
N GLY A 43 6.11 3.35 29.90
CA GLY A 43 5.52 4.48 30.60
C GLY A 43 4.28 4.02 31.34
N PRO A 44 4.06 4.44 32.64
CA PRO A 44 2.95 3.94 33.45
C PRO A 44 1.61 4.47 32.96
N GLY A 45 0.68 3.56 32.85
CA GLY A 45 -0.75 3.60 32.80
C GLY A 45 -1.49 4.93 32.72
N VAL A 46 -2.10 5.16 31.56
CA VAL A 46 -3.36 5.91 31.52
C VAL A 46 -4.47 4.90 31.26
N ARG A 47 -5.26 4.63 32.30
CA ARG A 47 -6.52 3.90 32.20
C ARG A 47 -7.53 4.79 31.47
N GLY A 48 -7.51 4.74 30.14
CA GLY A 48 -8.56 5.28 29.28
C GLY A 48 -9.46 4.13 28.85
N SER A 49 -10.75 4.30 28.98
CA SER A 49 -11.84 3.42 28.57
C SER A 49 -11.49 2.70 27.27
N ALA A 50 -11.37 1.36 27.33
CA ALA A 50 -11.11 0.49 26.20
C ALA A 50 -12.34 0.48 25.27
N ARG A 51 -12.38 1.39 24.30
CA ARG A 51 -13.07 1.11 23.04
C ARG A 51 -12.31 -0.05 22.42
N GLN A 52 -12.95 -1.19 22.27
CA GLN A 52 -12.38 -2.32 21.54
C GLN A 52 -11.96 -1.82 20.15
N SER A 53 -10.66 -1.79 19.90
CA SER A 53 -10.11 -1.50 18.57
C SER A 53 -10.66 -2.55 17.61
N LYS A 54 -11.27 -2.13 16.51
CA LYS A 54 -11.73 -3.02 15.43
C LYS A 54 -10.55 -3.62 14.64
N VAL A 55 -9.34 -3.15 14.90
CA VAL A 55 -8.13 -3.53 14.20
C VAL A 55 -7.53 -4.79 14.82
N HIS A 56 -7.34 -5.83 14.00
CA HIS A 56 -6.67 -7.07 14.38
C HIS A 56 -5.13 -6.89 14.35
N TRP A 57 -4.60 -6.23 15.36
CA TRP A 57 -3.17 -5.91 15.46
C TRP A 57 -2.25 -7.11 15.34
N ASP A 58 -2.60 -8.25 15.93
CA ASP A 58 -1.80 -9.48 15.86
C ASP A 58 -1.63 -10.00 14.43
N LEU A 59 -2.64 -9.82 13.58
CA LEU A 59 -2.57 -10.20 12.18
C LEU A 59 -1.73 -9.19 11.38
N LEU A 60 -1.85 -7.89 11.67
CA LEU A 60 -1.04 -6.85 11.05
C LEU A 60 0.44 -7.01 11.39
N GLU A 61 0.77 -7.24 12.66
CA GLU A 61 2.16 -7.42 13.10
C GLU A 61 2.85 -8.61 12.44
N ARG A 62 2.11 -9.69 12.14
CA ARG A 62 2.67 -10.86 11.41
C ARG A 62 2.98 -10.57 9.94
N ARG A 63 2.31 -9.60 9.33
CA ARG A 63 2.53 -9.22 7.92
C ARG A 63 3.59 -8.12 7.74
N ILE A 64 4.01 -7.51 8.83
CA ILE A 64 5.07 -6.51 8.81
C ILE A 64 6.42 -7.23 8.90
N ALA A 65 7.17 -7.24 7.80
CA ALA A 65 8.55 -7.70 7.83
C ALA A 65 9.44 -6.61 8.41
N SER A 66 10.16 -6.92 9.50
CA SER A 66 11.21 -6.03 9.99
C SER A 66 12.43 -6.17 9.08
N SER A 67 12.82 -5.09 8.41
CA SER A 67 14.07 -5.01 7.67
C SER A 67 14.94 -3.92 8.30
N GLU A 68 16.20 -4.25 8.63
CA GLU A 68 17.18 -3.26 9.12
C GLU A 68 17.48 -2.16 8.08
N LYS A 69 17.07 -2.38 6.83
CA LYS A 69 17.26 -1.48 5.70
C LYS A 69 16.01 -0.69 5.30
N ALA A 70 14.92 -0.84 6.04
CA ALA A 70 13.69 -0.13 5.72
C ALA A 70 13.80 1.35 6.09
N TYR A 71 13.68 2.23 5.11
CA TYR A 71 13.75 3.69 5.26
C TYR A 71 12.37 4.33 5.50
N GLN A 72 11.45 3.55 6.00
CA GLN A 72 10.05 3.93 6.02
C GLN A 72 9.63 4.49 7.37
N ARG A 73 8.61 5.32 7.34
CA ARG A 73 8.08 5.96 8.54
C ARG A 73 7.54 4.92 9.51
N GLN A 74 7.79 5.13 10.79
CA GLN A 74 7.24 4.30 11.86
C GLN A 74 5.71 4.24 11.76
N ILE A 75 5.16 3.03 11.82
CA ILE A 75 3.71 2.86 11.92
C ILE A 75 3.27 3.31 13.30
N ILE A 76 2.37 4.25 13.31
CA ILE A 76 1.73 4.73 14.53
C ILE A 76 0.35 4.09 14.57
N ARG A 77 0.10 3.20 15.54
CA ARG A 77 -1.21 2.53 15.73
C ARG A 77 -2.37 3.51 15.70
N LYS A 78 -2.23 4.62 16.42
CA LYS A 78 -3.23 5.69 16.42
C LYS A 78 -3.60 6.16 15.01
N LYS A 79 -2.61 6.31 14.13
CA LYS A 79 -2.84 6.77 12.76
C LYS A 79 -3.60 5.74 11.91
N ILE A 80 -3.36 4.44 12.14
CA ILE A 80 -4.12 3.39 11.46
C ILE A 80 -5.57 3.38 11.95
N ASP A 81 -5.81 3.48 13.26
CA ASP A 81 -7.17 3.56 13.83
C ASP A 81 -7.93 4.79 13.30
N GLU A 82 -7.26 5.94 13.19
CA GLU A 82 -7.82 7.15 12.59
C GLU A 82 -8.19 6.94 11.10
N LEU A 83 -7.32 6.27 10.33
CA LEU A 83 -7.58 5.97 8.92
C LEU A 83 -8.72 4.97 8.73
N VAL A 84 -8.80 3.91 9.54
CA VAL A 84 -9.90 2.94 9.52
C VAL A 84 -11.23 3.65 9.81
N SER A 85 -11.24 4.52 10.83
CA SER A 85 -12.43 5.33 11.17
C SER A 85 -12.81 6.29 10.03
N TYR A 86 -11.83 6.89 9.37
CA TYR A 86 -12.06 7.76 8.22
C TYR A 86 -12.63 6.98 7.02
N PHE A 87 -12.13 5.78 6.73
CA PHE A 87 -12.68 4.94 5.66
C PHE A 87 -14.15 4.57 5.93
N GLU A 88 -14.46 4.25 7.18
CA GLU A 88 -15.86 3.98 7.58
C GLU A 88 -16.77 5.20 7.35
N GLN A 89 -16.30 6.40 7.69
CA GLN A 89 -17.03 7.65 7.43
C GLN A 89 -17.24 7.87 5.92
N CYS A 90 -16.21 7.73 5.09
CA CYS A 90 -16.32 7.87 3.64
C CYS A 90 -17.30 6.84 3.05
N ARG A 91 -17.28 5.60 3.55
CA ARG A 91 -18.20 4.55 3.12
C ARG A 91 -19.66 4.88 3.44
N MET A 92 -19.90 5.46 4.62
CA MET A 92 -21.27 5.83 5.05
C MET A 92 -21.77 7.07 4.32
N ALA A 93 -20.94 8.09 4.21
CA ALA A 93 -21.33 9.37 3.59
C ALA A 93 -21.39 9.28 2.06
N ARG A 94 -20.49 8.48 1.44
CA ARG A 94 -20.35 8.29 -0.03
C ARG A 94 -20.16 9.60 -0.82
N ASP A 95 -19.55 10.58 -0.20
CA ASP A 95 -19.31 11.92 -0.77
C ASP A 95 -17.83 12.23 -1.03
N LEU A 96 -16.92 11.48 -0.39
CA LEU A 96 -15.47 11.65 -0.51
C LEU A 96 -14.76 10.33 -0.80
N PRO A 97 -13.71 10.35 -1.64
CA PRO A 97 -12.86 9.17 -1.84
C PRO A 97 -11.95 8.95 -0.62
N SER A 98 -11.85 7.71 -0.16
CA SER A 98 -11.01 7.35 0.99
C SER A 98 -9.51 7.43 0.68
N ILE A 99 -9.09 7.03 -0.53
CA ILE A 99 -7.70 7.02 -0.97
C ILE A 99 -7.58 7.69 -2.35
N PRO A 100 -7.62 9.03 -2.44
CA PRO A 100 -7.56 9.72 -3.73
C PRO A 100 -6.14 9.82 -4.29
N GLY A 101 -5.12 9.77 -3.44
CA GLY A 101 -3.73 9.84 -3.84
C GLY A 101 -3.12 8.47 -4.13
N ALA A 102 -2.30 8.37 -5.18
CA ALA A 102 -1.64 7.13 -5.52
C ALA A 102 -0.69 6.66 -4.41
N VAL A 103 -0.65 5.34 -4.21
CA VAL A 103 0.39 4.68 -3.43
C VAL A 103 1.57 4.33 -4.33
N ILE A 104 2.77 4.26 -3.77
CA ILE A 104 3.97 3.88 -4.52
C ILE A 104 4.37 2.47 -4.10
N ILE A 105 4.49 1.59 -5.08
CA ILE A 105 4.85 0.18 -4.88
C ILE A 105 5.88 -0.25 -5.90
N SER A 106 6.70 -1.22 -5.53
CA SER A 106 7.65 -1.87 -6.43
C SER A 106 7.36 -3.36 -6.51
N CYS A 107 7.39 -3.92 -7.72
CA CYS A 107 7.37 -5.36 -7.91
C CYS A 107 8.80 -5.89 -7.83
N ASP A 108 9.01 -7.01 -7.11
CA ASP A 108 10.35 -7.61 -7.00
C ASP A 108 10.73 -8.47 -8.22
N GLU A 109 9.74 -8.83 -9.02
CA GLU A 109 9.93 -9.60 -10.25
C GLU A 109 9.65 -8.73 -11.48
N PRO A 110 10.20 -9.10 -12.66
CA PRO A 110 9.96 -8.38 -13.90
C PRO A 110 8.47 -8.30 -14.23
N LEU A 111 8.03 -7.10 -14.54
CA LEU A 111 6.67 -6.83 -15.02
C LEU A 111 6.61 -6.98 -16.54
N LYS A 112 5.51 -7.49 -17.05
CA LYS A 112 5.24 -7.54 -18.49
C LYS A 112 4.10 -6.58 -18.82
N PHE A 113 4.38 -5.63 -19.72
CA PHE A 113 3.37 -4.71 -20.23
C PHE A 113 2.97 -5.06 -21.65
N GLU A 114 1.69 -5.21 -21.91
CA GLU A 114 1.11 -5.48 -23.21
C GLU A 114 0.39 -4.22 -23.70
N PRO A 115 1.02 -3.43 -24.61
CA PRO A 115 0.46 -2.16 -25.05
C PRO A 115 -0.77 -2.36 -25.94
N MET A 116 -1.67 -1.39 -25.91
CA MET A 116 -2.81 -1.35 -26.84
C MET A 116 -2.34 -0.89 -28.23
N PRO A 117 -2.89 -1.45 -29.34
CA PRO A 117 -2.52 -1.03 -30.67
C PRO A 117 -2.82 0.43 -30.99
N SER A 118 -3.86 0.99 -30.38
CA SER A 118 -4.32 2.37 -30.59
C SER A 118 -3.48 3.41 -29.85
N ASP A 119 -2.90 3.03 -28.72
CA ASP A 119 -2.05 3.91 -27.89
C ASP A 119 -1.03 3.06 -27.13
N PRO A 120 0.26 3.14 -27.49
CA PRO A 120 1.31 2.37 -26.85
C PRO A 120 1.56 2.71 -25.38
N SER A 121 1.06 3.85 -24.90
CA SER A 121 1.15 4.23 -23.48
C SER A 121 0.12 3.52 -22.61
N LEU A 122 -0.99 3.12 -23.21
CA LEU A 122 -2.05 2.36 -22.53
C LEU A 122 -1.86 0.86 -22.78
N GLY A 123 -2.22 0.05 -21.79
CA GLY A 123 -2.11 -1.41 -21.95
C GLY A 123 -2.51 -2.19 -20.73
N ILE A 124 -2.13 -3.46 -20.77
CA ILE A 124 -2.34 -4.40 -19.66
C ILE A 124 -1.00 -4.70 -19.01
N LEU A 125 -0.89 -4.39 -17.74
CA LEU A 125 0.24 -4.78 -16.91
C LEU A 125 -0.02 -6.15 -16.31
N LYS A 126 0.88 -7.10 -16.57
CA LYS A 126 0.85 -8.44 -16.00
C LYS A 126 1.71 -8.46 -14.74
N VAL A 127 1.07 -8.66 -13.60
CA VAL A 127 1.73 -8.74 -12.29
C VAL A 127 1.76 -10.21 -11.87
N PRO A 128 2.91 -10.74 -11.42
CA PRO A 128 2.98 -12.10 -10.88
C PRO A 128 2.00 -12.26 -9.70
N GLU A 129 1.27 -13.37 -9.69
CA GLU A 129 0.28 -13.65 -8.64
C GLU A 129 0.91 -14.46 -7.50
N ARG A 130 1.75 -13.80 -6.73
CA ARG A 130 2.41 -14.35 -5.55
C ARG A 130 2.18 -13.41 -4.36
N GLU A 131 1.90 -13.99 -3.21
CA GLU A 131 1.73 -13.22 -1.97
C GLU A 131 2.98 -12.38 -1.68
N GLY A 132 2.76 -11.10 -1.38
CA GLY A 132 3.82 -10.17 -1.01
C GLY A 132 4.79 -9.78 -2.13
N ILE A 133 4.46 -10.04 -3.41
CA ILE A 133 5.32 -9.70 -4.55
C ILE A 133 5.47 -8.18 -4.76
N LEU A 134 4.50 -7.41 -4.31
CA LEU A 134 4.49 -5.96 -4.39
C LEU A 134 4.93 -5.36 -3.05
N ARG A 135 6.05 -4.68 -3.05
CA ARG A 135 6.58 -3.99 -1.87
C ARG A 135 6.01 -2.57 -1.81
N ALA A 136 5.33 -2.23 -0.72
CA ALA A 136 4.85 -0.88 -0.49
C ALA A 136 6.03 0.05 -0.16
N ILE A 137 6.17 1.15 -0.90
CA ILE A 137 7.21 2.17 -0.73
C ILE A 137 6.62 3.41 -0.05
N ASP A 138 5.53 3.94 -0.60
CA ASP A 138 4.77 5.02 0.04
C ASP A 138 3.29 4.66 0.15
N GLY A 139 2.61 5.29 1.09
CA GLY A 139 1.21 5.01 1.38
C GLY A 139 0.96 3.82 2.29
N GLN A 140 1.98 3.28 2.97
CA GLN A 140 1.87 2.09 3.81
C GLN A 140 0.80 2.18 4.88
N HIS A 141 0.67 3.32 5.57
CA HIS A 141 -0.36 3.50 6.58
C HIS A 141 -1.77 3.36 5.97
N ARG A 142 -1.98 3.88 4.75
CA ARG A 142 -3.26 3.76 4.03
C ARG A 142 -3.56 2.31 3.66
N LEU A 143 -2.55 1.60 3.15
CA LEU A 143 -2.69 0.20 2.76
C LEU A 143 -2.84 -0.73 3.97
N LEU A 144 -2.15 -0.44 5.08
CA LEU A 144 -2.33 -1.17 6.33
C LEU A 144 -3.70 -0.95 6.94
N ALA A 145 -4.23 0.28 6.90
CA ALA A 145 -5.58 0.58 7.36
C ALA A 145 -6.64 -0.14 6.52
N LEU A 146 -6.44 -0.23 5.19
CA LEU A 146 -7.28 -1.02 4.31
C LEU A 146 -7.25 -2.50 4.70
N HIS A 147 -6.05 -3.05 4.91
CA HIS A 147 -5.85 -4.44 5.29
C HIS A 147 -6.40 -4.75 6.69
N ALA A 148 -6.38 -3.78 7.61
CA ALA A 148 -6.83 -3.93 8.99
C ALA A 148 -8.32 -4.28 9.12
N ASP A 149 -9.14 -3.83 8.17
CA ASP A 149 -10.59 -4.09 8.17
C ASP A 149 -11.10 -4.30 6.73
N MET A 150 -10.71 -5.43 6.14
CA MET A 150 -11.14 -5.83 4.79
C MET A 150 -12.66 -5.99 4.66
N SER A 151 -13.37 -6.20 5.78
CA SER A 151 -14.83 -6.35 5.76
C SER A 151 -15.55 -5.09 5.25
N GLN A 152 -14.95 -3.93 5.39
CA GLN A 152 -15.49 -2.67 4.84
C GLN A 152 -15.54 -2.64 3.30
N PHE A 153 -14.76 -3.49 2.65
CA PHE A 153 -14.61 -3.51 1.18
C PHE A 153 -15.31 -4.71 0.54
N GLU A 154 -15.91 -5.59 1.34
CA GLU A 154 -16.68 -6.72 0.82
C GLU A 154 -17.92 -6.25 0.04
N GLY A 155 -18.04 -6.71 -1.19
CA GLY A 155 -19.13 -6.32 -2.09
C GLY A 155 -19.00 -4.91 -2.69
N GLU A 156 -18.00 -4.12 -2.30
CA GLU A 156 -17.73 -2.80 -2.85
C GLU A 156 -16.74 -2.88 -4.03
N ASN A 157 -16.97 -2.04 -5.03
CA ASN A 157 -16.01 -1.84 -6.13
C ASN A 157 -14.95 -0.82 -5.68
N PHE A 158 -14.09 -1.22 -4.74
CA PHE A 158 -13.07 -0.36 -4.17
C PHE A 158 -11.73 -0.57 -4.86
N THR A 159 -11.18 0.50 -5.39
CA THR A 159 -9.88 0.51 -6.07
C THR A 159 -8.96 1.58 -5.51
N VAL A 160 -7.66 1.30 -5.52
CA VAL A 160 -6.61 2.20 -5.05
C VAL A 160 -5.72 2.58 -6.23
N PRO A 161 -5.52 3.89 -6.49
CA PRO A 161 -4.56 4.33 -7.48
C PRO A 161 -3.15 3.98 -7.02
N ALA A 162 -2.34 3.44 -7.93
CA ALA A 162 -0.99 2.98 -7.63
C ALA A 162 0.00 3.41 -8.70
N ILE A 163 1.20 3.81 -8.27
CA ILE A 163 2.39 3.92 -9.11
C ILE A 163 3.22 2.67 -8.89
N ILE A 164 3.47 1.92 -9.96
CA ILE A 164 4.13 0.61 -9.89
C ILE A 164 5.46 0.68 -10.60
N PHE A 165 6.55 0.40 -9.88
CA PHE A 165 7.89 0.27 -10.41
C PHE A 165 8.24 -1.19 -10.67
N ASP A 166 8.99 -1.44 -11.74
CA ASP A 166 9.61 -2.72 -12.06
C ASP A 166 10.97 -2.80 -11.35
N ARG A 167 11.04 -3.56 -10.26
CA ARG A 167 12.28 -3.84 -9.51
C ARG A 167 13.08 -2.59 -9.15
N LEU A 168 12.43 -1.65 -8.44
CA LEU A 168 13.11 -0.43 -7.99
C LEU A 168 14.20 -0.76 -6.97
N PRO A 169 15.49 -0.41 -7.22
CA PRO A 169 16.57 -0.62 -6.28
C PRO A 169 16.37 0.13 -4.96
N GLU A 170 16.88 -0.42 -3.85
CA GLU A 170 16.70 0.19 -2.52
C GLU A 170 17.34 1.58 -2.40
N ASP A 171 18.51 1.77 -3.02
CA ASP A 171 19.19 3.07 -3.04
C ASP A 171 18.38 4.14 -3.77
N HIS A 172 17.67 3.78 -4.84
CA HIS A 172 16.75 4.68 -5.51
C HIS A 172 15.53 5.02 -4.65
N VAL A 173 15.02 4.05 -3.88
CA VAL A 173 13.95 4.32 -2.91
C VAL A 173 14.41 5.37 -1.91
N VAL A 174 15.61 5.20 -1.32
CA VAL A 174 16.18 6.17 -0.38
C VAL A 174 16.26 7.56 -0.99
N GLN A 175 16.81 7.67 -2.19
CA GLN A 175 16.94 8.96 -2.88
C GLN A 175 15.59 9.64 -3.09
N MET A 176 14.56 8.90 -3.50
CA MET A 176 13.22 9.44 -3.67
C MET A 176 12.65 10.02 -2.38
N PHE A 177 12.89 9.39 -1.22
CA PHE A 177 12.37 9.86 0.06
C PHE A 177 13.19 10.95 0.73
N VAL A 178 14.48 11.04 0.47
CA VAL A 178 15.34 12.09 1.04
C VAL A 178 15.22 13.40 0.25
N THR A 179 14.87 13.31 -1.03
CA THR A 179 14.86 14.47 -1.95
C THR A 179 13.47 15.10 -2.10
N ILE A 180 12.41 14.38 -1.74
CA ILE A 180 11.01 14.82 -1.77
C ILE A 180 10.49 15.00 -0.35
#